data_5d856e08bb2778fcd30224ae7ab2381e
#
_entry.id   5d856e08bb2778fcd30224ae7ab2381e
#
_cell.length_a   1.000
_cell.length_b   1.000
_cell.length_c   1.000
_cell.angle_alpha   90.00
_cell.angle_beta   90.00
_cell.angle_gamma   90.00
#
_symmetry.space_group_name_H-M   'P 1'
#
loop_
_entity.id
_entity.type
_entity.pdbx_description
1 polymer ?
#
loop_
_entity_poly.entity_id
_entity_poly.type
_entity_poly.pdbx_seq_one_letter_code
_entity_poly.pdbx_strand_id
1 'polypeptide(L)'
;FYGLREGSRSYFFNPDREDKPSSTKRIEKNGATVPFDGYLTDVFGQQAIEFLEDDSEKPFFLYLSFTAPHGPMHATEEDLERFKNITDKKRRTYAAMIWAMDRAIGKVLDSLDDSGRTENTIVWFLSDNGGATGNGSINRPLAGHKGIKFEGGIRVPFLMSWPERFPAGAIYDGLVSSMDIFATSLAAAGGNVTDAHLDGVDLLPFLTGKETGAPHQQLFWHKLWFSAMRDNNWKLIYVKDYGYALYNLANDREEKQNIAVEHPRRVDSMKEQMNIWKSMME
;
A
#
# COMPACT_ATOMS: atom_id res chain seq x y z
N PHE A 1 -3.15 -20.71 -0.91
CA PHE A 1 -2.11 -19.83 -1.43
C PHE A 1 -1.89 -20.05 -2.92
N TYR A 2 -1.91 -18.97 -3.69
CA TYR A 2 -1.45 -18.93 -5.07
C TYR A 2 -0.56 -17.68 -5.25
N GLY A 3 0.68 -17.84 -5.72
CA GLY A 3 1.56 -16.68 -5.87
C GLY A 3 3.04 -17.03 -5.87
N LEU A 4 3.87 -16.01 -5.65
CA LEU A 4 5.33 -16.13 -5.52
C LEU A 4 5.78 -15.72 -4.12
N ARG A 5 6.96 -16.19 -3.70
CA ARG A 5 7.55 -15.86 -2.39
C ARG A 5 8.54 -14.69 -2.46
N GLU A 6 8.76 -14.16 -3.64
CA GLU A 6 9.68 -13.04 -3.91
C GLU A 6 8.89 -11.76 -4.24
N GLY A 7 9.54 -10.61 -4.10
CA GLY A 7 8.89 -9.32 -4.33
C GLY A 7 8.63 -8.97 -5.79
N SER A 8 9.21 -9.68 -6.75
CA SER A 8 9.05 -9.38 -8.18
C SER A 8 9.52 -10.50 -9.09
N ARG A 9 8.89 -10.58 -10.27
CA ARG A 9 9.26 -11.49 -11.34
C ARG A 9 8.79 -10.94 -12.69
N SER A 10 9.13 -11.65 -13.80
CA SER A 10 8.51 -11.43 -15.10
C SER A 10 6.99 -11.64 -15.03
N TYR A 11 6.25 -10.80 -15.76
CA TYR A 11 4.79 -10.89 -15.83
C TYR A 11 4.30 -11.95 -16.83
N PHE A 12 5.22 -12.57 -17.55
CA PHE A 12 4.93 -13.68 -18.45
C PHE A 12 5.68 -14.92 -18.00
N PHE A 13 5.10 -16.07 -18.29
CA PHE A 13 5.74 -17.36 -17.99
C PHE A 13 7.08 -17.49 -18.76
N ASN A 14 8.11 -17.90 -18.04
CA ASN A 14 9.45 -18.08 -18.62
C ASN A 14 10.15 -19.31 -17.98
N PRO A 15 10.04 -20.49 -18.64
CA PRO A 15 10.58 -21.74 -18.10
C PRO A 15 12.09 -21.76 -17.98
N ASP A 16 12.80 -20.91 -18.71
CA ASP A 16 14.28 -20.86 -18.71
C ASP A 16 14.84 -19.97 -17.60
N ARG A 17 14.00 -19.16 -16.97
CA ARG A 17 14.40 -18.18 -15.93
C ARG A 17 13.61 -18.33 -14.65
N GLU A 18 12.50 -17.60 -14.52
CA GLU A 18 11.75 -17.50 -13.27
C GLU A 18 10.94 -18.77 -12.95
N ASP A 19 10.54 -19.54 -13.96
CA ASP A 19 9.66 -20.71 -13.78
C ASP A 19 10.41 -22.04 -13.77
N LYS A 20 11.73 -22.02 -13.83
CA LYS A 20 12.52 -23.25 -13.65
C LYS A 20 12.41 -23.78 -12.21
N PRO A 21 12.50 -25.10 -12.00
CA PRO A 21 12.28 -25.73 -10.67
C PRO A 21 13.15 -25.18 -9.52
N SER A 22 14.34 -24.69 -9.86
CA SER A 22 15.28 -24.12 -8.86
C SER A 22 15.04 -22.65 -8.55
N SER A 23 14.08 -21.98 -9.20
CA SER A 23 13.84 -20.56 -9.02
C SER A 23 12.95 -20.30 -7.79
N THR A 24 13.32 -19.34 -6.95
CA THR A 24 12.49 -18.82 -5.87
C THR A 24 11.36 -17.92 -6.36
N LYS A 25 11.40 -17.51 -7.64
CA LYS A 25 10.41 -16.63 -8.28
C LYS A 25 9.29 -17.39 -9.02
N ARG A 26 9.30 -18.71 -8.95
CA ARG A 26 8.25 -19.53 -9.57
C ARG A 26 6.90 -19.28 -8.90
N ILE A 27 5.82 -19.51 -9.64
CA ILE A 27 4.46 -19.48 -9.09
C ILE A 27 4.19 -20.80 -8.39
N GLU A 28 3.62 -20.71 -7.20
CA GLU A 28 3.21 -21.86 -6.40
C GLU A 28 1.72 -21.82 -6.10
N LYS A 29 1.07 -22.97 -6.13
CA LYS A 29 -0.28 -23.18 -5.60
C LYS A 29 -0.20 -24.20 -4.46
N ASN A 30 -0.45 -23.73 -3.22
CA ASN A 30 -0.41 -24.58 -2.01
C ASN A 30 0.90 -25.39 -1.84
N GLY A 31 2.03 -24.75 -2.16
CA GLY A 31 3.37 -25.36 -2.04
C GLY A 31 3.86 -26.13 -3.27
N ALA A 32 3.01 -26.39 -4.24
CA ALA A 32 3.41 -27.00 -5.52
C ALA A 32 3.70 -25.92 -6.56
N THR A 33 4.77 -26.08 -7.34
CA THR A 33 5.05 -25.22 -8.50
C THR A 33 4.03 -25.46 -9.58
N VAL A 34 3.45 -24.38 -10.09
CA VAL A 34 2.44 -24.45 -11.16
C VAL A 34 2.81 -23.51 -12.31
N PRO A 35 2.58 -23.93 -13.58
CA PRO A 35 2.68 -23.02 -14.71
C PRO A 35 1.47 -22.05 -14.69
N PHE A 36 1.59 -20.96 -15.41
CA PHE A 36 0.50 -20.05 -15.69
C PHE A 36 0.57 -19.61 -17.17
N ASP A 37 -0.56 -19.22 -17.71
CA ASP A 37 -0.65 -18.69 -19.06
C ASP A 37 -1.16 -17.26 -19.04
N GLY A 38 -0.70 -16.45 -20.00
CA GLY A 38 -1.09 -15.05 -20.11
C GLY A 38 -0.27 -14.10 -19.23
N TYR A 39 -0.92 -13.01 -18.85
CA TYR A 39 -0.30 -11.91 -18.08
C TYR A 39 -0.55 -12.09 -16.58
N LEU A 40 0.50 -12.15 -15.79
CA LEU A 40 0.45 -12.54 -14.36
C LEU A 40 -0.54 -11.72 -13.53
N THR A 41 -0.72 -10.43 -13.84
CA THR A 41 -1.69 -9.57 -13.14
C THR A 41 -3.13 -10.07 -13.36
N ASP A 42 -3.47 -10.44 -14.59
CA ASP A 42 -4.80 -11.01 -14.90
C ASP A 42 -4.96 -12.39 -14.25
N VAL A 43 -3.88 -13.19 -14.21
CA VAL A 43 -3.88 -14.50 -13.54
C VAL A 43 -4.16 -14.37 -12.04
N PHE A 44 -3.56 -13.41 -11.36
CA PHE A 44 -3.84 -13.16 -9.94
C PHE A 44 -5.28 -12.73 -9.70
N GLY A 45 -5.84 -11.87 -10.58
CA GLY A 45 -7.26 -11.51 -10.53
C GLY A 45 -8.16 -12.74 -10.71
N GLN A 46 -7.85 -13.58 -11.68
CA GLN A 46 -8.62 -14.80 -11.94
C GLN A 46 -8.58 -15.80 -10.77
N GLN A 47 -7.41 -15.97 -10.13
CA GLN A 47 -7.30 -16.85 -8.95
C GLN A 47 -8.05 -16.28 -7.72
N ALA A 48 -8.17 -14.96 -7.62
CA ALA A 48 -9.02 -14.34 -6.61
C ALA A 48 -10.51 -14.57 -6.88
N ILE A 49 -10.94 -14.49 -8.14
CA ILE A 49 -12.31 -14.81 -8.56
C ILE A 49 -12.65 -16.27 -8.26
N GLU A 50 -11.80 -17.22 -8.67
CA GLU A 50 -11.97 -18.65 -8.35
C GLU A 50 -12.12 -18.90 -6.84
N PHE A 51 -11.39 -18.14 -6.00
CA PHE A 51 -11.52 -18.22 -4.55
C PHE A 51 -12.87 -17.66 -4.06
N LEU A 52 -13.37 -16.59 -4.67
CA LEU A 52 -14.65 -15.98 -4.31
C LEU A 52 -15.85 -16.80 -4.81
N GLU A 53 -15.69 -17.58 -5.87
CA GLU A 53 -16.71 -18.46 -6.42
C GLU A 53 -16.87 -19.77 -5.62
N ASP A 54 -16.01 -20.03 -4.63
CA ASP A 54 -16.19 -21.13 -3.69
C ASP A 54 -17.49 -20.93 -2.90
N ASP A 55 -18.45 -21.84 -3.04
CA ASP A 55 -19.79 -21.81 -2.44
C ASP A 55 -19.79 -21.89 -0.90
N SER A 56 -18.67 -21.67 -0.26
CA SER A 56 -18.58 -21.65 1.19
C SER A 56 -19.35 -20.47 1.78
N GLU A 57 -20.35 -20.76 2.62
CA GLU A 57 -21.05 -19.75 3.43
C GLU A 57 -20.20 -19.15 4.55
N LYS A 58 -18.95 -19.59 4.70
CA LYS A 58 -18.05 -19.11 5.76
C LYS A 58 -17.52 -17.73 5.44
N PRO A 59 -17.29 -16.89 6.48
CA PRO A 59 -16.51 -15.68 6.32
C PRO A 59 -15.13 -15.98 5.73
N PHE A 60 -14.63 -15.08 4.91
CA PHE A 60 -13.31 -15.23 4.28
C PHE A 60 -12.41 -14.03 4.56
N PHE A 61 -11.11 -14.26 4.39
CA PHE A 61 -10.10 -13.23 4.30
C PHE A 61 -9.27 -13.48 3.04
N LEU A 62 -9.25 -12.52 2.12
CA LEU A 62 -8.48 -12.57 0.89
C LEU A 62 -7.42 -11.48 0.89
N TYR A 63 -6.14 -11.86 0.80
CA TYR A 63 -5.04 -10.93 0.57
C TYR A 63 -4.58 -11.06 -0.88
N LEU A 64 -5.01 -10.12 -1.73
CA LEU A 64 -4.68 -10.06 -3.15
C LEU A 64 -3.52 -9.08 -3.37
N SER A 65 -2.30 -9.60 -3.37
CA SER A 65 -1.08 -8.83 -3.53
C SER A 65 -0.58 -8.85 -4.97
N PHE A 66 -0.91 -7.83 -5.74
CA PHE A 66 -0.36 -7.68 -7.09
C PHE A 66 1.11 -7.29 -7.06
N THR A 67 1.90 -7.84 -7.99
CA THR A 67 3.27 -7.35 -8.24
C THR A 67 3.27 -6.07 -9.09
N ALA A 68 2.22 -5.82 -9.86
CA ALA A 68 2.07 -4.60 -10.65
C ALA A 68 1.92 -3.36 -9.74
N PRO A 69 2.51 -2.22 -10.12
CA PRO A 69 3.33 -1.95 -11.29
C PRO A 69 4.85 -2.01 -11.01
N HIS A 70 5.33 -2.96 -10.21
CA HIS A 70 6.76 -3.16 -9.93
C HIS A 70 7.52 -3.66 -11.17
N GLY A 71 8.81 -3.31 -11.30
CA GLY A 71 9.66 -3.89 -12.35
C GLY A 71 9.86 -5.41 -12.21
N PRO A 72 10.15 -6.10 -13.34
CA PRO A 72 10.42 -5.57 -14.66
C PRO A 72 9.21 -4.97 -15.34
N MET A 73 9.44 -3.94 -16.17
CA MET A 73 8.37 -3.19 -16.83
C MET A 73 7.85 -3.98 -18.04
N HIS A 74 6.82 -4.77 -17.81
CA HIS A 74 6.17 -5.61 -18.83
C HIS A 74 4.67 -5.33 -18.86
N ALA A 75 4.10 -5.17 -20.05
CA ALA A 75 2.67 -5.07 -20.29
C ALA A 75 2.33 -5.80 -21.59
N THR A 76 1.05 -6.10 -21.80
CA THR A 76 0.58 -6.67 -23.06
C THR A 76 0.60 -5.62 -24.17
N GLU A 77 0.70 -6.05 -25.43
CA GLU A 77 0.63 -5.13 -26.58
C GLU A 77 -0.71 -4.40 -26.64
N GLU A 78 -1.81 -5.05 -26.27
CA GLU A 78 -3.13 -4.45 -26.21
C GLU A 78 -3.17 -3.30 -25.20
N ASP A 79 -2.63 -3.51 -23.99
CA ASP A 79 -2.59 -2.49 -22.95
C ASP A 79 -1.64 -1.35 -23.31
N LEU A 80 -0.53 -1.64 -24.01
CA LEU A 80 0.39 -0.62 -24.52
C LEU A 80 -0.25 0.26 -25.61
N GLU A 81 -1.02 -0.32 -26.52
CA GLU A 81 -1.72 0.42 -27.59
C GLU A 81 -2.74 1.41 -27.02
N ARG A 82 -3.40 1.07 -25.92
CA ARG A 82 -4.33 1.97 -25.21
C ARG A 82 -3.67 3.29 -24.77
N PHE A 83 -2.38 3.24 -24.47
CA PHE A 83 -1.59 4.39 -24.02
C PHE A 83 -0.58 4.89 -25.06
N LYS A 84 -0.80 4.64 -26.35
CA LYS A 84 0.11 5.01 -27.45
C LYS A 84 0.44 6.49 -27.51
N ASN A 85 -0.44 7.35 -27.01
CA ASN A 85 -0.23 8.80 -26.95
C ASN A 85 0.82 9.22 -25.89
N ILE A 86 1.20 8.35 -24.97
CA ILE A 86 2.30 8.58 -24.05
C ILE A 86 3.61 8.25 -24.77
N THR A 87 4.39 9.29 -25.11
CA THR A 87 5.63 9.16 -25.90
C THR A 87 6.77 8.50 -25.12
N ASP A 88 6.89 8.79 -23.81
CA ASP A 88 7.87 8.11 -22.96
C ASP A 88 7.49 6.64 -22.79
N LYS A 89 8.34 5.75 -23.30
CA LYS A 89 8.09 4.30 -23.30
C LYS A 89 7.93 3.73 -21.90
N LYS A 90 8.72 4.19 -20.95
CA LYS A 90 8.68 3.71 -19.57
C LYS A 90 7.37 4.13 -18.89
N ARG A 91 6.98 5.38 -19.05
CA ARG A 91 5.71 5.89 -18.54
C ARG A 91 4.51 5.21 -19.19
N ARG A 92 4.59 4.94 -20.49
CA ARG A 92 3.56 4.18 -21.22
C ARG A 92 3.38 2.78 -20.62
N THR A 93 4.48 2.05 -20.46
CA THR A 93 4.43 0.70 -19.87
C THR A 93 3.89 0.74 -18.44
N TYR A 94 4.31 1.72 -17.64
CA TYR A 94 3.79 1.91 -16.29
C TYR A 94 2.27 2.13 -16.29
N ALA A 95 1.76 2.98 -17.17
CA ALA A 95 0.33 3.24 -17.30
C ALA A 95 -0.45 1.97 -17.74
N ALA A 96 0.10 1.21 -18.69
CA ALA A 96 -0.47 -0.04 -19.15
C ALA A 96 -0.52 -1.10 -18.03
N MET A 97 0.52 -1.19 -17.20
CA MET A 97 0.56 -2.09 -16.04
C MET A 97 -0.49 -1.72 -14.98
N ILE A 98 -0.67 -0.42 -14.70
CA ILE A 98 -1.73 0.05 -13.78
C ILE A 98 -3.10 -0.24 -14.35
N TRP A 99 -3.31 -0.01 -15.65
CA TRP A 99 -4.57 -0.32 -16.32
C TRP A 99 -4.92 -1.81 -16.21
N ALA A 100 -3.97 -2.69 -16.44
CA ALA A 100 -4.18 -4.13 -16.30
C ALA A 100 -4.55 -4.52 -14.87
N MET A 101 -3.91 -3.90 -13.87
CA MET A 101 -4.23 -4.12 -12.47
C MET A 101 -5.64 -3.60 -12.12
N ASP A 102 -6.00 -2.41 -12.57
CA ASP A 102 -7.33 -1.82 -12.37
C ASP A 102 -8.41 -2.70 -13.01
N ARG A 103 -8.19 -3.18 -14.23
CA ARG A 103 -9.07 -4.15 -14.93
C ARG A 103 -9.23 -5.46 -14.12
N ALA A 104 -8.16 -5.99 -13.57
CA ALA A 104 -8.19 -7.21 -12.77
C ALA A 104 -8.97 -6.99 -11.45
N ILE A 105 -8.75 -5.84 -10.79
CA ILE A 105 -9.48 -5.44 -9.59
C ILE A 105 -10.97 -5.30 -9.90
N GLY A 106 -11.34 -4.64 -11.02
CA GLY A 106 -12.73 -4.49 -11.44
C GLY A 106 -13.43 -5.83 -11.53
N LYS A 107 -12.83 -6.82 -12.23
CA LYS A 107 -13.40 -8.18 -12.35
C LYS A 107 -13.57 -8.88 -11.00
N VAL A 108 -12.65 -8.69 -10.06
CA VAL A 108 -12.77 -9.25 -8.71
C VAL A 108 -13.93 -8.62 -7.95
N LEU A 109 -14.09 -7.30 -8.07
CA LEU A 109 -15.21 -6.58 -7.44
C LEU A 109 -16.55 -6.95 -8.08
N ASP A 110 -16.61 -7.11 -9.41
CA ASP A 110 -17.81 -7.60 -10.12
C ASP A 110 -18.20 -9.00 -9.61
N SER A 111 -17.25 -9.92 -9.47
CA SER A 111 -17.49 -11.27 -8.92
C SER A 111 -17.99 -11.22 -7.46
N LEU A 112 -17.46 -10.31 -6.65
CA LEU A 112 -17.93 -10.11 -5.28
C LEU A 112 -19.39 -9.61 -5.27
N ASP A 113 -19.74 -8.69 -6.18
CA ASP A 113 -21.08 -8.14 -6.32
C ASP A 113 -22.08 -9.18 -6.82
N ASP A 114 -21.73 -9.92 -7.88
CA ASP A 114 -22.52 -11.02 -8.44
C ASP A 114 -22.82 -12.09 -7.38
N SER A 115 -21.92 -12.30 -6.42
CA SER A 115 -22.13 -13.22 -5.30
C SER A 115 -23.01 -12.67 -4.18
N GLY A 116 -23.45 -11.40 -4.26
CA GLY A 116 -24.28 -10.72 -3.25
C GLY A 116 -23.58 -10.44 -1.92
N ARG A 117 -22.24 -10.48 -1.89
CA ARG A 117 -21.45 -10.31 -0.63
C ARG A 117 -20.86 -8.92 -0.45
N THR A 118 -21.00 -8.02 -1.43
CA THR A 118 -20.39 -6.67 -1.41
C THR A 118 -20.78 -5.87 -0.18
N GLU A 119 -22.06 -5.87 0.21
CA GLU A 119 -22.56 -5.06 1.34
C GLU A 119 -21.85 -5.41 2.64
N ASN A 120 -21.60 -6.68 2.91
CA ASN A 120 -20.98 -7.18 4.14
C ASN A 120 -19.50 -7.58 3.95
N THR A 121 -18.79 -6.91 3.05
CA THR A 121 -17.35 -7.14 2.84
C THR A 121 -16.58 -5.84 2.97
N ILE A 122 -15.52 -5.87 3.78
CA ILE A 122 -14.53 -4.78 3.81
C ILE A 122 -13.55 -5.00 2.66
N VAL A 123 -13.45 -4.03 1.78
CA VAL A 123 -12.44 -4.00 0.72
C VAL A 123 -11.42 -2.91 1.02
N TRP A 124 -10.16 -3.29 1.14
CA TRP A 124 -9.02 -2.38 1.28
C TRP A 124 -8.26 -2.28 -0.03
N PHE A 125 -7.88 -1.08 -0.40
CA PHE A 125 -6.94 -0.84 -1.48
C PHE A 125 -5.84 0.10 -1.02
N LEU A 126 -4.58 -0.30 -1.20
CA LEU A 126 -3.43 0.55 -0.89
C LEU A 126 -2.23 0.20 -1.77
N SER A 127 -1.28 1.13 -1.85
CA SER A 127 0.07 0.84 -2.33
C SER A 127 1.00 0.59 -1.14
N ASP A 128 1.98 -0.30 -1.28
CA ASP A 128 2.96 -0.63 -0.23
C ASP A 128 3.93 0.52 0.04
N ASN A 129 4.22 1.33 -0.97
CA ASN A 129 5.10 2.50 -0.91
C ASN A 129 4.81 3.47 -2.06
N GLY A 130 5.41 4.65 -2.00
CA GLY A 130 5.38 5.60 -3.10
C GLY A 130 6.10 5.09 -4.35
N GLY A 131 5.78 5.67 -5.49
CA GLY A 131 6.35 5.28 -6.77
C GLY A 131 7.87 5.43 -6.84
N ALA A 132 8.52 4.49 -7.53
CA ALA A 132 9.96 4.48 -7.72
C ALA A 132 10.37 5.38 -8.91
N THR A 133 11.55 5.98 -8.85
CA THR A 133 12.07 6.84 -9.92
C THR A 133 12.40 6.08 -11.20
N GLY A 134 12.69 4.78 -11.08
CA GLY A 134 13.16 3.95 -12.19
C GLY A 134 12.08 3.38 -13.10
N ASN A 135 10.80 3.39 -12.69
CA ASN A 135 9.71 2.70 -13.40
C ASN A 135 8.73 3.62 -14.14
N GLY A 136 9.00 4.93 -14.17
CA GLY A 136 8.11 5.90 -14.84
C GLY A 136 6.98 6.42 -13.95
N SER A 137 6.96 6.11 -12.64
CA SER A 137 6.00 6.69 -11.70
C SER A 137 6.25 8.18 -11.46
N ILE A 138 5.22 8.87 -11.01
CA ILE A 138 5.26 10.30 -10.65
C ILE A 138 4.54 10.47 -9.33
N ASN A 139 5.26 10.95 -8.31
CA ASN A 139 4.69 11.20 -6.98
C ASN A 139 4.25 12.66 -6.78
N ARG A 140 4.52 13.55 -7.75
CA ARG A 140 4.15 14.97 -7.64
C ARG A 140 2.66 15.14 -7.34
N PRO A 141 2.29 16.14 -6.53
CA PRO A 141 3.15 17.21 -6.00
C PRO A 141 4.01 16.83 -4.79
N LEU A 142 3.87 15.60 -4.24
CA LEU A 142 4.61 15.16 -3.07
C LEU A 142 6.09 14.98 -3.36
N ALA A 143 6.95 15.41 -2.43
CA ALA A 143 8.39 15.24 -2.52
C ALA A 143 8.80 13.77 -2.33
N GLY A 144 9.86 13.37 -3.01
CA GLY A 144 10.48 12.08 -2.79
C GLY A 144 9.84 10.92 -3.56
N HIS A 145 10.25 9.70 -3.18
CA HIS A 145 9.93 8.48 -3.90
C HIS A 145 10.17 7.25 -3.03
N LYS A 146 9.87 6.06 -3.54
CA LYS A 146 10.15 4.77 -2.89
C LYS A 146 11.54 4.75 -2.23
N GLY A 147 11.58 4.35 -0.96
CA GLY A 147 12.81 4.18 -0.18
C GLY A 147 13.21 5.39 0.65
N ILE A 148 12.63 6.58 0.43
CA ILE A 148 12.87 7.76 1.26
C ILE A 148 11.60 8.18 2.00
N LYS A 149 11.75 8.95 3.09
CA LYS A 149 10.67 9.20 4.05
C LYS A 149 9.98 10.56 3.87
N PHE A 150 10.15 11.20 2.70
CA PHE A 150 9.29 12.29 2.26
C PHE A 150 7.89 11.78 1.91
N GLU A 151 6.91 12.67 1.85
CA GLU A 151 5.51 12.28 1.61
C GLU A 151 5.34 11.41 0.34
N GLY A 152 6.04 11.71 -0.75
CA GLY A 152 6.00 10.92 -1.98
C GLY A 152 6.57 9.49 -1.86
N GLY A 153 7.24 9.17 -0.76
CA GLY A 153 7.72 7.81 -0.49
C GLY A 153 6.84 7.02 0.47
N ILE A 154 6.07 7.70 1.34
CA ILE A 154 5.32 7.06 2.43
C ILE A 154 3.82 7.37 2.44
N ARG A 155 3.37 8.47 1.82
CA ARG A 155 1.96 8.78 1.67
C ARG A 155 1.42 8.15 0.40
N VAL A 156 0.71 7.06 0.56
CA VAL A 156 0.22 6.22 -0.52
C VAL A 156 -1.30 6.35 -0.68
N PRO A 157 -1.88 5.99 -1.84
CA PRO A 157 -3.30 5.72 -1.93
C PRO A 157 -3.72 4.70 -0.86
N PHE A 158 -4.76 5.03 -0.11
CA PHE A 158 -5.32 4.19 0.94
C PHE A 158 -6.83 4.38 0.95
N LEU A 159 -7.56 3.35 0.53
CA LEU A 159 -9.01 3.39 0.39
C LEU A 159 -9.63 2.21 1.15
N MET A 160 -10.82 2.42 1.66
CA MET A 160 -11.64 1.40 2.29
C MET A 160 -13.07 1.52 1.79
N SER A 161 -13.68 0.39 1.50
CA SER A 161 -15.11 0.29 1.21
C SER A 161 -15.76 -0.74 2.13
N TRP A 162 -16.88 -0.39 2.72
CA TRP A 162 -17.78 -1.29 3.42
C TRP A 162 -19.20 -0.69 3.34
N PRO A 163 -19.95 -0.98 2.26
CA PRO A 163 -21.18 -0.28 1.95
C PRO A 163 -22.22 -0.33 3.07
N GLU A 164 -22.34 -1.45 3.79
CA GLU A 164 -23.25 -1.58 4.93
C GLU A 164 -22.94 -0.57 6.07
N ARG A 165 -21.70 -0.10 6.17
CA ARG A 165 -21.23 0.72 7.31
C ARG A 165 -20.91 2.15 6.96
N PHE A 166 -20.48 2.43 5.74
CA PHE A 166 -19.95 3.71 5.32
C PHE A 166 -20.59 4.22 4.03
N PRO A 167 -20.94 5.52 3.97
CA PRO A 167 -21.43 6.12 2.73
C PRO A 167 -20.29 6.20 1.69
N ALA A 168 -20.65 6.06 0.42
CA ALA A 168 -19.72 6.27 -0.68
C ALA A 168 -19.20 7.72 -0.70
N GLY A 169 -17.92 7.90 -1.08
CA GLY A 169 -17.30 9.21 -1.26
C GLY A 169 -16.89 9.91 0.05
N ALA A 170 -16.97 9.25 1.19
CA ALA A 170 -16.48 9.80 2.46
C ALA A 170 -14.95 9.99 2.41
N ILE A 171 -14.47 11.06 3.03
CA ILE A 171 -13.05 11.38 3.17
C ILE A 171 -12.71 11.42 4.66
N TYR A 172 -11.65 10.73 5.05
CA TYR A 172 -11.10 10.76 6.39
C TYR A 172 -9.69 11.35 6.38
N ASP A 173 -9.49 12.47 7.07
CA ASP A 173 -8.22 13.22 7.07
C ASP A 173 -7.29 12.89 8.26
N GLY A 174 -7.71 12.03 9.19
CA GLY A 174 -6.88 11.58 10.31
C GLY A 174 -5.68 10.77 9.85
N LEU A 175 -4.65 10.72 10.71
CA LEU A 175 -3.49 9.87 10.45
C LEU A 175 -3.88 8.40 10.56
N VAL A 176 -3.62 7.66 9.50
CA VAL A 176 -3.82 6.21 9.40
C VAL A 176 -2.55 5.53 8.90
N SER A 177 -2.41 4.25 9.18
CA SER A 177 -1.29 3.42 8.77
C SER A 177 -1.78 2.12 8.13
N SER A 178 -0.98 1.52 7.25
CA SER A 178 -1.26 0.16 6.74
C SER A 178 -1.33 -0.90 7.86
N MET A 179 -0.74 -0.66 9.02
CA MET A 179 -0.84 -1.52 10.20
C MET A 179 -2.27 -1.59 10.76
N ASP A 180 -3.08 -0.55 10.52
CA ASP A 180 -4.46 -0.46 11.00
C ASP A 180 -5.41 -1.44 10.31
N ILE A 181 -5.03 -1.92 9.12
CA ILE A 181 -5.81 -2.91 8.36
C ILE A 181 -6.03 -4.17 9.19
N PHE A 182 -4.97 -4.69 9.84
CA PHE A 182 -5.07 -5.89 10.65
C PHE A 182 -5.97 -5.67 11.87
N ALA A 183 -5.71 -4.60 12.63
CA ALA A 183 -6.49 -4.29 13.83
C ALA A 183 -7.98 -4.09 13.50
N THR A 184 -8.27 -3.31 12.44
CA THR A 184 -9.65 -3.04 11.99
C THR A 184 -10.33 -4.31 11.48
N SER A 185 -9.64 -5.14 10.69
CA SER A 185 -10.20 -6.39 10.17
C SER A 185 -10.44 -7.40 11.30
N LEU A 186 -9.55 -7.48 12.28
CA LEU A 186 -9.73 -8.32 13.46
C LEU A 186 -10.95 -7.89 14.27
N ALA A 187 -11.11 -6.58 14.53
CA ALA A 187 -12.27 -6.03 15.23
C ALA A 187 -13.58 -6.30 14.46
N ALA A 188 -13.57 -6.10 13.14
CA ALA A 188 -14.72 -6.37 12.28
C ALA A 188 -15.15 -7.84 12.31
N ALA A 189 -14.19 -8.75 12.43
CA ALA A 189 -14.43 -10.19 12.59
C ALA A 189 -14.83 -10.61 14.03
N GLY A 190 -15.03 -9.66 14.96
CA GLY A 190 -15.38 -9.92 16.35
C GLY A 190 -14.21 -10.38 17.23
N GLY A 191 -12.96 -10.22 16.76
CA GLY A 191 -11.77 -10.51 17.54
C GLY A 191 -11.45 -9.41 18.55
N ASN A 192 -10.71 -9.75 19.59
CA ASN A 192 -10.29 -8.81 20.63
C ASN A 192 -8.95 -8.15 20.24
N VAL A 193 -8.99 -6.87 19.92
CA VAL A 193 -7.79 -6.09 19.54
C VAL A 193 -6.96 -5.66 20.76
N THR A 194 -7.53 -5.67 21.99
CA THR A 194 -6.82 -5.24 23.20
C THR A 194 -5.86 -6.31 23.74
N ASP A 195 -6.14 -7.57 23.45
CA ASP A 195 -5.30 -8.70 23.87
C ASP A 195 -4.14 -8.98 22.88
N ALA A 196 -4.25 -8.45 21.68
CA ALA A 196 -3.20 -8.53 20.68
C ALA A 196 -2.26 -7.31 20.85
N HIS A 197 -0.97 -7.55 21.05
CA HIS A 197 0.04 -6.49 21.05
C HIS A 197 0.21 -5.98 19.60
N LEU A 198 -0.70 -5.09 19.16
CA LEU A 198 -0.74 -4.56 17.81
C LEU A 198 -0.17 -3.14 17.77
N ASP A 199 0.61 -2.85 16.74
CA ASP A 199 1.04 -1.48 16.43
C ASP A 199 -0.04 -0.67 15.69
N GLY A 200 -1.00 -1.35 15.06
CA GLY A 200 -2.15 -0.74 14.38
C GLY A 200 -3.33 -0.51 15.32
N VAL A 201 -4.22 0.37 14.92
CA VAL A 201 -5.42 0.77 15.65
C VAL A 201 -6.67 0.35 14.88
N ASP A 202 -7.73 -0.06 15.59
CA ASP A 202 -9.05 -0.23 14.97
C ASP A 202 -9.60 1.12 14.51
N LEU A 203 -9.79 1.28 13.22
CA LEU A 203 -10.30 2.52 12.63
C LEU A 203 -11.83 2.68 12.73
N LEU A 204 -12.58 1.60 12.96
CA LEU A 204 -14.04 1.63 12.92
C LEU A 204 -14.67 2.66 13.87
N PRO A 205 -14.23 2.82 15.13
CA PRO A 205 -14.77 3.84 16.03
C PRO A 205 -14.60 5.26 15.48
N PHE A 206 -13.47 5.57 14.88
CA PHE A 206 -13.16 6.88 14.29
C PHE A 206 -13.95 7.13 12.99
N LEU A 207 -14.01 6.14 12.12
CA LEU A 207 -14.71 6.23 10.84
C LEU A 207 -16.23 6.30 11.00
N THR A 208 -16.77 5.72 12.07
CA THR A 208 -18.22 5.78 12.39
C THR A 208 -18.60 6.97 13.29
N GLY A 209 -17.63 7.79 13.69
CA GLY A 209 -17.85 8.93 14.59
C GLY A 209 -18.18 8.55 16.04
N LYS A 210 -17.97 7.30 16.45
CA LYS A 210 -18.09 6.86 17.85
C LYS A 210 -16.96 7.40 18.71
N GLU A 211 -15.79 7.57 18.12
CA GLU A 211 -14.66 8.24 18.75
C GLU A 211 -14.29 9.50 17.99
N THR A 212 -13.88 10.52 18.74
CA THR A 212 -13.40 11.80 18.21
C THR A 212 -11.87 11.86 18.25
N GLY A 213 -11.26 12.66 17.37
CA GLY A 213 -9.82 12.78 17.26
C GLY A 213 -9.23 11.93 16.12
N ALA A 214 -7.98 11.54 16.24
CA ALA A 214 -7.27 10.75 15.25
C ALA A 214 -6.82 9.41 15.87
N PRO A 215 -6.85 8.30 15.10
CA PRO A 215 -6.37 6.99 15.56
C PRO A 215 -4.89 7.04 15.96
N HIS A 216 -4.10 7.82 15.25
CA HIS A 216 -2.71 8.07 15.58
C HIS A 216 -2.45 9.57 15.74
N GLN A 217 -1.82 9.96 16.85
CA GLN A 217 -1.27 11.31 16.99
C GLN A 217 0.07 11.41 16.31
N GLN A 218 0.83 10.33 16.34
CA GLN A 218 2.21 10.26 15.83
C GLN A 218 2.43 8.99 15.04
N LEU A 219 3.20 9.09 13.95
CA LEU A 219 3.70 7.97 13.16
C LEU A 219 5.21 8.12 12.96
N PHE A 220 5.90 6.97 12.95
CA PHE A 220 7.35 6.92 12.88
C PHE A 220 7.81 6.00 11.75
N TRP A 221 8.93 6.36 11.13
CA TRP A 221 9.61 5.55 10.12
C TRP A 221 11.11 5.57 10.37
N HIS A 222 11.73 4.40 10.36
CA HIS A 222 13.18 4.28 10.49
C HIS A 222 13.73 3.27 9.49
N LYS A 223 14.84 3.61 8.89
CA LYS A 223 15.66 2.69 8.09
C LYS A 223 17.09 3.19 8.03
N LEU A 224 18.00 2.48 8.70
CA LEU A 224 19.44 2.76 8.67
C LEU A 224 19.80 4.24 8.89
N TRP A 225 20.04 4.97 7.81
CA TRP A 225 20.50 6.35 7.79
C TRP A 225 19.37 7.39 7.69
N PHE A 226 18.12 6.95 7.61
CA PHE A 226 16.97 7.82 7.36
C PHE A 226 15.83 7.52 8.35
N SER A 227 15.39 8.54 9.08
CA SER A 227 14.22 8.48 9.96
C SER A 227 13.27 9.61 9.67
N ALA A 228 12.00 9.39 9.92
CA ALA A 228 10.99 10.43 9.93
C ALA A 228 10.00 10.20 11.07
N MET A 229 9.41 11.28 11.54
CA MET A 229 8.31 11.29 12.48
C MET A 229 7.27 12.29 11.98
N ARG A 230 6.01 11.90 12.04
CA ARG A 230 4.88 12.79 11.84
C ARG A 230 4.13 12.96 13.15
N ASP A 231 3.85 14.20 13.53
CA ASP A 231 3.02 14.60 14.65
C ASP A 231 1.95 15.55 14.10
N ASN A 232 0.73 15.03 13.89
CA ASN A 232 -0.33 15.75 13.19
C ASN A 232 0.15 16.34 11.86
N ASN A 233 0.22 17.68 11.75
CA ASN A 233 0.71 18.37 10.55
C ASN A 233 2.22 18.62 10.54
N TRP A 234 2.92 18.31 11.62
CA TRP A 234 4.36 18.50 11.67
C TRP A 234 5.09 17.24 11.27
N LYS A 235 6.14 17.40 10.50
CA LYS A 235 6.98 16.29 10.07
C LYS A 235 8.45 16.63 10.27
N LEU A 236 9.10 15.82 11.08
CA LEU A 236 10.54 15.88 11.29
C LEU A 236 11.21 14.76 10.50
N ILE A 237 12.19 15.11 9.72
CA ILE A 237 13.02 14.17 8.95
C ILE A 237 14.44 14.27 9.46
N TYR A 238 15.08 13.13 9.67
CA TYR A 238 16.52 13.03 9.94
C TYR A 238 17.19 12.23 8.83
N VAL A 239 18.23 12.79 8.26
CA VAL A 239 19.11 12.09 7.31
C VAL A 239 20.53 12.14 7.88
N LYS A 240 21.17 10.97 8.01
CA LYS A 240 22.56 10.87 8.47
C LYS A 240 23.44 11.79 7.62
N ASP A 241 24.35 12.50 8.26
CA ASP A 241 25.29 13.45 7.67
C ASP A 241 24.67 14.77 7.12
N TYR A 242 23.33 14.87 7.04
CA TYR A 242 22.62 16.08 6.63
C TYR A 242 21.83 16.74 7.77
N GLY A 243 21.54 15.99 8.86
CA GLY A 243 20.86 16.51 10.02
C GLY A 243 19.34 16.46 9.93
N TYR A 244 18.67 17.42 10.60
CA TYR A 244 17.23 17.48 10.74
C TYR A 244 16.60 18.52 9.82
N ALA A 245 15.43 18.17 9.25
CA ALA A 245 14.56 19.08 8.54
C ALA A 245 13.13 18.98 9.12
N LEU A 246 12.48 20.13 9.32
CA LEU A 246 11.12 20.23 9.84
C LEU A 246 10.21 20.85 8.80
N TYR A 247 9.03 20.27 8.62
CA TYR A 247 8.00 20.73 7.68
C TYR A 247 6.65 20.86 8.37
N ASN A 248 5.84 21.83 7.95
CA ASN A 248 4.43 21.94 8.31
C ASN A 248 3.56 21.53 7.10
N LEU A 249 3.08 20.31 7.09
CA LEU A 249 2.34 19.73 5.96
C LEU A 249 0.95 20.35 5.72
N ALA A 250 0.42 21.12 6.68
CA ALA A 250 -0.81 21.88 6.45
C ALA A 250 -0.62 22.97 5.39
N ASN A 251 0.57 23.60 5.37
CA ASN A 251 0.90 24.71 4.47
C ASN A 251 1.93 24.34 3.40
N ASP A 252 2.71 23.27 3.63
CA ASP A 252 3.80 22.80 2.77
C ASP A 252 3.73 21.28 2.60
N ARG A 253 2.67 20.80 1.92
CA ARG A 253 2.50 19.38 1.60
C ARG A 253 3.61 18.82 0.70
N GLU A 254 4.31 19.71 -0.01
CA GLU A 254 5.38 19.38 -0.94
C GLU A 254 6.76 19.31 -0.27
N GLU A 255 6.86 19.62 1.04
CA GLU A 255 8.10 19.57 1.84
C GLU A 255 9.24 20.39 1.21
N LYS A 256 8.92 21.61 0.73
CA LYS A 256 9.87 22.51 0.06
C LYS A 256 10.64 23.42 1.00
N GLN A 257 10.05 23.75 2.17
CA GLN A 257 10.61 24.74 3.10
C GLN A 257 11.00 24.09 4.42
N ASN A 258 12.29 23.87 4.60
CA ASN A 258 12.80 23.42 5.89
C ASN A 258 12.77 24.58 6.89
N ILE A 259 11.87 24.53 7.86
CA ILE A 259 11.67 25.53 8.92
C ILE A 259 12.26 25.11 10.27
N ALA A 260 13.20 24.18 10.29
CA ALA A 260 13.81 23.66 11.53
C ALA A 260 14.47 24.77 12.35
N VAL A 261 15.15 25.73 11.71
CA VAL A 261 15.82 26.84 12.37
C VAL A 261 14.85 27.80 13.05
N GLU A 262 13.64 27.93 12.49
CA GLU A 262 12.58 28.82 13.00
C GLU A 262 11.86 28.20 14.20
N HIS A 263 11.91 26.86 14.35
CA HIS A 263 11.18 26.11 15.37
C HIS A 263 12.08 25.16 16.20
N PRO A 264 13.19 25.64 16.80
CA PRO A 264 14.17 24.77 17.46
C PRO A 264 13.58 23.93 18.60
N ARG A 265 12.67 24.50 19.41
CA ARG A 265 12.03 23.77 20.52
C ARG A 265 11.16 22.59 20.01
N ARG A 266 10.49 22.74 18.86
CA ARG A 266 9.71 21.68 18.26
C ARG A 266 10.61 20.58 17.71
N VAL A 267 11.69 20.96 17.05
CA VAL A 267 12.71 20.01 16.58
C VAL A 267 13.23 19.18 17.74
N ASP A 268 13.62 19.81 18.86
CA ASP A 268 14.16 19.11 20.04
C ASP A 268 13.13 18.15 20.64
N SER A 269 11.88 18.59 20.80
CA SER A 269 10.79 17.73 21.31
C SER A 269 10.52 16.52 20.40
N MET A 270 10.40 16.73 19.10
CA MET A 270 10.15 15.63 18.14
C MET A 270 11.35 14.69 18.02
N LYS A 271 12.58 15.21 18.12
CA LYS A 271 13.79 14.41 18.17
C LYS A 271 13.85 13.51 19.39
N GLU A 272 13.49 14.03 20.56
CA GLU A 272 13.40 13.24 21.79
C GLU A 272 12.39 12.08 21.62
N GLN A 273 11.20 12.38 21.15
CA GLN A 273 10.15 11.37 20.91
C GLN A 273 10.60 10.30 19.91
N MET A 274 11.27 10.72 18.83
CA MET A 274 11.82 9.77 17.84
C MET A 274 12.91 8.88 18.44
N ASN A 275 13.72 9.39 19.35
CA ASN A 275 14.75 8.62 20.04
C ASN A 275 14.14 7.63 21.06
N ILE A 276 13.11 8.05 21.80
CA ILE A 276 12.36 7.18 22.71
C ILE A 276 11.75 6.02 21.91
N TRP A 277 11.03 6.33 20.81
CA TRP A 277 10.45 5.30 19.97
C TRP A 277 11.49 4.32 19.40
N LYS A 278 12.66 4.79 18.97
CA LYS A 278 13.76 3.92 18.51
C LYS A 278 14.26 2.99 19.60
N SER A 279 14.41 3.48 20.83
CA SER A 279 14.89 2.65 21.95
C SER A 279 13.91 1.54 22.36
N MET A 280 12.63 1.62 21.95
CA MET A 280 11.66 0.55 22.16
C MET A 280 11.77 -0.59 21.14
N MET A 281 12.55 -0.39 20.07
CA MET A 281 12.73 -1.40 19.01
C MET A 281 14.05 -2.16 19.13
N GLU A 282 14.96 -1.72 20.01
CA GLU A 282 16.22 -2.37 20.34
C GLU A 282 16.03 -3.38 21.50
#